data_2fb85a9d266e9ed19bce027a2c5abafe
#
_entry.id   2fb85a9d266e9ed19bce027a2c5abafe
#
_cell.length_a   1.000
_cell.length_b   1.000
_cell.length_c   1.000
_cell.angle_alpha   90.00
_cell.angle_beta   90.00
_cell.angle_gamma   90.00
#
_symmetry.space_group_name_H-M   'P 1'
#
loop_
_entity.id
_entity.type
_entity.pdbx_description
1 polymer ?
#
loop_
_entity_poly.entity_id
_entity_poly.type
_entity_poly.pdbx_seq_one_letter_code
_entity_poly.pdbx_strand_id
1 'polypeptide(L)'
;CIRDRTGTLTGCIGMLCLSVCVMIALYNGCGFWTYELLMFALLFTMGLTFTSSTTLAMDSERCYAGAASALLGALCFASGGIVSPLVGLGNILVSTGVTFVVCAICSLLCALWAMRKVPMKVAMCRIFR
;
A
#
# COMPACT_ATOMS: atom_id res chain seq x y z
N CYS A 1 -4.42 12.77 -13.61
CA CYS A 1 -3.19 12.79 -12.76
C CYS A 1 -3.44 13.25 -11.32
N ILE A 2 -4.17 14.34 -11.09
CA ILE A 2 -4.49 14.84 -9.74
C ILE A 2 -5.44 13.87 -9.02
N ARG A 3 -6.40 13.29 -9.72
CA ARG A 3 -7.39 12.35 -9.19
C ARG A 3 -6.76 11.05 -8.70
N ASP A 4 -5.75 10.54 -9.42
CA ASP A 4 -5.04 9.31 -9.04
C ASP A 4 -4.13 9.54 -7.83
N ARG A 5 -3.51 10.71 -7.71
CA ARG A 5 -2.72 11.11 -6.54
C ARG A 5 -3.57 11.21 -5.28
N THR A 6 -4.73 11.84 -5.38
CA THR A 6 -5.69 11.94 -4.28
C THR A 6 -6.25 10.56 -3.93
N GLY A 7 -6.54 9.72 -4.93
CA GLY A 7 -6.98 8.34 -4.73
C GLY A 7 -5.97 7.49 -3.97
N THR A 8 -4.70 7.59 -4.34
CA THR A 8 -3.61 6.85 -3.65
C THR A 8 -3.44 7.32 -2.20
N LEU A 9 -3.48 8.63 -1.94
CA LEU A 9 -3.40 9.16 -0.56
C LEU A 9 -4.61 8.73 0.28
N THR A 10 -5.81 8.89 -0.25
CA THR A 10 -7.04 8.48 0.44
C THR A 10 -7.02 6.98 0.72
N GLY A 11 -6.56 6.17 -0.23
CA GLY A 11 -6.38 4.73 -0.07
C GLY A 11 -5.38 4.38 1.03
N CYS A 12 -4.22 5.04 1.08
CA CYS A 12 -3.22 4.82 2.12
C CYS A 12 -3.72 5.20 3.51
N ILE A 13 -4.42 6.33 3.63
CA ILE A 13 -5.03 6.76 4.91
C ILE A 13 -6.13 5.78 5.33
N GLY A 14 -7.00 5.38 4.42
CA GLY A 14 -8.04 4.38 4.68
C GLY A 14 -7.47 3.04 5.12
N MET A 15 -6.41 2.57 4.46
CA MET A 15 -5.71 1.35 4.81
C MET A 15 -5.07 1.42 6.21
N LEU A 16 -4.50 2.57 6.58
CA LEU A 16 -3.94 2.80 7.91
C LEU A 16 -5.03 2.80 8.98
N CYS A 17 -6.15 3.48 8.77
CA CYS A 17 -7.30 3.47 9.67
C CYS A 17 -7.86 2.07 9.87
N LEU A 18 -8.06 1.32 8.78
CA LEU A 18 -8.57 -0.05 8.84
C LEU A 18 -7.60 -1.01 9.52
N SER A 19 -6.28 -0.87 9.30
CA SER A 19 -5.29 -1.71 9.98
C SER A 19 -5.26 -1.47 11.49
N VAL A 20 -5.43 -0.23 11.92
CA VAL A 20 -5.57 0.11 13.35
C VAL A 20 -6.87 -0.46 13.92
N CYS A 21 -7.99 -0.37 13.19
CA CYS A 21 -9.26 -0.98 13.60
C CYS A 21 -9.14 -2.50 13.75
N VAL A 22 -8.47 -3.18 12.81
CA VAL A 22 -8.20 -4.63 12.91
C VAL A 22 -7.38 -4.94 14.15
N MET A 23 -6.34 -4.16 14.42
CA MET A 23 -5.50 -4.36 15.61
C MET A 23 -6.28 -4.19 16.90
N ILE A 24 -7.13 -3.17 17.00
CA ILE A 24 -8.00 -2.94 18.16
C ILE A 24 -9.03 -4.08 18.31
N ALA A 25 -9.62 -4.53 17.22
CA ALA A 25 -10.57 -5.64 17.23
C ALA A 25 -9.93 -6.93 17.71
N LEU A 26 -8.71 -7.23 17.28
CA LEU A 26 -7.94 -8.38 17.73
C LEU A 26 -7.60 -8.30 19.22
N TYR A 27 -7.22 -7.12 19.72
CA TYR A 27 -6.88 -6.92 21.11
C TYR A 27 -8.10 -7.03 22.04
N ASN A 28 -9.27 -6.59 21.60
CA ASN A 28 -10.53 -6.67 22.36
C ASN A 28 -11.23 -8.03 22.26
N GLY A 29 -10.70 -8.97 21.49
CA GLY A 29 -11.32 -10.29 21.33
C GLY A 29 -12.69 -10.24 20.66
N CYS A 30 -12.87 -9.31 19.70
CA CYS A 30 -14.12 -9.19 18.93
C CYS A 30 -14.47 -10.50 18.23
N GLY A 31 -15.78 -10.75 18.05
CA GLY A 31 -16.28 -11.95 17.41
C GLY A 31 -15.74 -12.16 16.00
N PHE A 32 -15.66 -13.41 15.57
CA PHE A 32 -15.14 -13.85 14.28
C PHE A 32 -15.71 -13.04 13.09
N TRP A 33 -16.99 -12.76 13.07
CA TRP A 33 -17.65 -12.01 12.01
C TRP A 33 -17.16 -10.57 11.87
N THR A 34 -16.90 -9.90 12.98
CA THR A 34 -16.35 -8.53 12.98
C THR A 34 -14.95 -8.51 12.40
N TYR A 35 -14.12 -9.48 12.77
CA TYR A 35 -12.77 -9.64 12.24
C TYR A 35 -12.79 -9.87 10.71
N GLU A 36 -13.63 -10.80 10.26
CA GLU A 36 -13.75 -11.14 8.84
C GLU A 36 -14.19 -9.95 8.00
N LEU A 37 -15.18 -9.19 8.47
CA LEU A 37 -15.65 -7.99 7.79
C LEU A 37 -14.56 -6.91 7.70
N LEU A 38 -13.81 -6.69 8.78
CA LEU A 38 -12.70 -5.74 8.79
C LEU A 38 -11.57 -6.17 7.87
N MET A 39 -11.23 -7.46 7.84
CA MET A 39 -10.23 -8.01 6.92
C MET A 39 -10.65 -7.87 5.47
N PHE A 40 -11.92 -8.13 5.17
CA PHE A 40 -12.45 -7.92 3.81
C PHE A 40 -12.35 -6.46 3.38
N ALA A 41 -12.75 -5.52 4.23
CA ALA A 41 -12.64 -4.08 3.96
C ALA A 41 -11.18 -3.65 3.76
N LEU A 42 -10.26 -4.18 4.55
CA LEU A 42 -8.83 -3.90 4.44
C LEU A 42 -8.25 -4.41 3.13
N LEU A 43 -8.56 -5.65 2.75
CA LEU A 43 -8.11 -6.24 1.48
C LEU A 43 -8.69 -5.50 0.27
N PHE A 44 -9.96 -5.09 0.34
CA PHE A 44 -10.60 -4.30 -0.70
C PHE A 44 -9.90 -2.94 -0.89
N THR A 45 -9.63 -2.24 0.20
CA THR A 45 -8.92 -0.95 0.18
C THR A 45 -7.49 -1.13 -0.32
N MET A 46 -6.83 -2.21 0.06
CA MET A 46 -5.48 -2.56 -0.41
C MET A 46 -5.47 -2.79 -1.93
N GLY A 47 -6.45 -3.51 -2.47
CA GLY A 47 -6.61 -3.74 -3.90
C GLY A 47 -6.78 -2.44 -4.70
N LEU A 48 -7.64 -1.54 -4.24
CA LEU A 48 -7.84 -0.23 -4.85
C LEU A 48 -6.56 0.62 -4.82
N THR A 49 -5.88 0.66 -3.69
CA THR A 49 -4.64 1.42 -3.52
C THR A 49 -3.53 0.86 -4.41
N PHE A 50 -3.40 -0.46 -4.49
CA PHE A 50 -2.43 -1.14 -5.35
C PHE A 50 -2.67 -0.81 -6.83
N THR A 51 -3.91 -0.90 -7.30
CA THR A 51 -4.27 -0.58 -8.68
C THR A 51 -3.96 0.88 -9.02
N SER A 52 -4.35 1.81 -8.17
CA SER A 52 -4.10 3.25 -8.37
C SER A 52 -2.59 3.57 -8.37
N SER A 53 -1.83 2.97 -7.46
CA SER A 53 -0.38 3.16 -7.37
C SER A 53 0.36 2.59 -8.58
N THR A 54 -0.05 1.42 -9.05
CA THR A 54 0.52 0.76 -10.23
C THR A 54 0.27 1.57 -11.50
N THR A 55 -0.96 2.06 -11.66
CA THR A 55 -1.31 2.92 -12.80
C THR A 55 -0.47 4.20 -12.81
N LEU A 56 -0.29 4.83 -11.64
CA LEU A 56 0.50 6.04 -11.51
C LEU A 56 1.99 5.79 -11.82
N ALA A 57 2.53 4.66 -11.38
CA ALA A 57 3.91 4.25 -11.65
C ALA A 57 4.14 3.97 -13.13
N MET A 58 3.21 3.29 -13.80
CA MET A 58 3.30 2.98 -15.23
C MET A 58 3.10 4.20 -16.13
N ASP A 59 2.29 5.15 -15.75
CA ASP A 59 2.07 6.38 -16.53
C ASP A 59 3.34 7.25 -16.60
N SER A 60 4.21 7.14 -15.62
CA SER A 60 5.52 7.82 -15.57
C SER A 60 6.54 7.25 -16.56
N GLU A 61 6.46 5.97 -16.91
CA GLU A 61 7.50 5.25 -17.67
C GLU A 61 6.92 4.46 -18.86
N ARG A 62 6.08 5.10 -19.66
CA ARG A 62 5.38 4.47 -20.80
C ARG A 62 6.29 3.76 -21.79
N CYS A 63 7.51 4.26 -22.01
CA CYS A 63 8.48 3.65 -22.94
C CYS A 63 9.02 2.28 -22.45
N TYR A 64 9.03 2.06 -21.14
CA TYR A 64 9.58 0.85 -20.50
C TYR A 64 8.55 0.12 -19.65
N ALA A 65 7.27 0.22 -20.00
CA ALA A 65 6.15 -0.31 -19.20
C ALA A 65 6.30 -1.81 -18.88
N GLY A 66 6.81 -2.61 -19.80
CA GLY A 66 7.07 -4.03 -19.57
C GLY A 66 8.14 -4.31 -18.52
N ALA A 67 9.27 -3.59 -18.59
CA ALA A 67 10.33 -3.73 -17.59
C ALA A 67 9.91 -3.19 -16.23
N ALA A 68 9.17 -2.08 -16.21
CA ALA A 68 8.65 -1.49 -14.98
C ALA A 68 7.65 -2.42 -14.27
N SER A 69 6.75 -3.08 -15.02
CA SER A 69 5.81 -4.03 -14.43
C SER A 69 6.50 -5.29 -13.89
N ALA A 70 7.51 -5.81 -14.61
CA ALA A 70 8.30 -6.94 -14.14
C ALA A 70 9.05 -6.61 -12.84
N LEU A 71 9.68 -5.44 -12.78
CA LEU A 71 10.38 -4.98 -11.58
C LEU A 71 9.42 -4.80 -10.39
N LEU A 72 8.25 -4.20 -10.64
CA LEU A 72 7.23 -4.02 -9.63
C LEU A 72 6.75 -5.38 -9.07
N GLY A 73 6.46 -6.33 -9.94
CA GLY A 73 6.10 -7.70 -9.56
C GLY A 73 7.19 -8.38 -8.74
N ALA A 74 8.44 -8.30 -9.19
CA ALA A 74 9.58 -8.88 -8.48
C ALA A 74 9.75 -8.28 -7.07
N LEU A 75 9.61 -6.97 -6.92
CA LEU A 75 9.66 -6.29 -5.61
C LEU A 75 8.51 -6.69 -4.70
N CYS A 76 7.29 -6.85 -5.23
CA CYS A 76 6.13 -7.33 -4.48
C CYS A 76 6.35 -8.75 -3.96
N PHE A 77 6.84 -9.65 -4.80
CA PHE A 77 7.14 -11.03 -4.39
C PHE A 77 8.29 -11.11 -3.38
N ALA A 78 9.36 -10.35 -3.60
CA ALA A 78 10.49 -10.30 -2.69
C ALA A 78 10.08 -9.79 -1.29
N SER A 79 9.29 -8.71 -1.23
CA SER A 79 8.80 -8.17 0.03
C SER A 79 7.85 -9.15 0.74
N GLY A 80 6.97 -9.82 0.01
CA GLY A 80 6.09 -10.87 0.55
C GLY A 80 6.88 -12.06 1.10
N GLY A 81 7.93 -12.49 0.38
CA GLY A 81 8.81 -13.57 0.82
C GLY A 81 9.58 -13.27 2.10
N ILE A 82 9.91 -12.01 2.36
CA ILE A 82 10.58 -11.57 3.60
C ILE A 82 9.56 -11.43 4.75
N VAL A 83 8.41 -10.84 4.50
CA VAL A 83 7.41 -10.54 5.53
C VAL A 83 6.67 -11.80 5.99
N SER A 84 6.41 -12.75 5.08
CA SER A 84 5.66 -13.97 5.38
C SER A 84 6.24 -14.79 6.55
N PRO A 85 7.54 -15.12 6.58
CA PRO A 85 8.11 -15.84 7.72
C PRO A 85 8.12 -15.02 9.02
N LEU A 86 8.22 -13.69 8.94
CA LEU A 86 8.20 -12.83 10.13
C LEU A 86 6.84 -12.88 10.85
N VAL A 87 5.76 -13.00 10.11
CA VAL A 87 4.41 -13.16 10.68
C VAL A 87 4.27 -14.49 11.42
N GLY A 88 4.97 -15.54 10.97
CA GLY A 88 4.92 -16.88 11.58
C GLY A 88 5.72 -17.05 12.86
N LEU A 89 6.60 -16.09 13.22
CA LEU A 89 7.54 -16.21 14.36
C LEU A 89 6.94 -15.89 15.75
N GLY A 90 5.62 -15.72 15.89
CA GLY A 90 5.03 -15.35 17.17
C GLY A 90 3.55 -15.73 17.29
N ASN A 91 2.84 -15.04 18.17
CA ASN A 91 1.39 -15.08 18.21
C ASN A 91 0.84 -14.55 16.87
N ILE A 92 0.36 -15.45 16.03
CA ILE A 92 -0.08 -15.18 14.65
C ILE A 92 -1.01 -13.97 14.58
N LEU A 93 -1.95 -13.85 15.53
CA LEU A 93 -2.90 -12.73 15.58
C LEU A 93 -2.23 -11.38 15.81
N VAL A 94 -1.37 -11.29 16.84
CA VAL A 94 -0.67 -10.06 17.19
C VAL A 94 0.36 -9.69 16.12
N SER A 95 1.11 -10.67 15.65
CA SER A 95 2.13 -10.49 14.62
C SER A 95 1.50 -10.01 13.30
N THR A 96 0.35 -10.55 12.91
CA THR A 96 -0.41 -10.12 11.74
C THR A 96 -0.86 -8.67 11.87
N GLY A 97 -1.47 -8.30 13.01
CA GLY A 97 -1.92 -6.93 13.26
C GLY A 97 -0.79 -5.90 13.21
N VAL A 98 0.32 -6.19 13.88
CA VAL A 98 1.51 -5.32 13.87
C VAL A 98 2.09 -5.20 12.46
N THR A 99 2.17 -6.29 11.71
CA THR A 99 2.68 -6.27 10.33
C THR A 99 1.82 -5.39 9.44
N PHE A 100 0.49 -5.47 9.53
CA PHE A 100 -0.40 -4.60 8.74
C PHE A 100 -0.20 -3.13 9.08
N VAL A 101 -0.09 -2.77 10.35
CA VAL A 101 0.14 -1.38 10.77
C VAL A 101 1.50 -0.87 10.26
N VAL A 102 2.56 -1.65 10.40
CA VAL A 102 3.90 -1.28 9.92
C VAL A 102 3.91 -1.11 8.40
N CYS A 103 3.32 -2.03 7.65
CA CYS A 103 3.23 -1.94 6.20
C CYS A 103 2.40 -0.73 5.76
N ALA A 104 1.31 -0.41 6.45
CA ALA A 104 0.48 0.76 6.16
C ALA A 104 1.25 2.07 6.38
N ILE A 105 2.00 2.17 7.48
CA ILE A 105 2.85 3.34 7.76
C ILE A 105 3.95 3.48 6.69
N CYS A 106 4.65 2.40 6.35
CA CYS A 106 5.67 2.41 5.31
C CYS A 106 5.09 2.84 3.95
N SER A 107 3.92 2.30 3.59
CA SER A 107 3.20 2.67 2.36
C SER A 107 2.86 4.16 2.32
N LEU A 108 2.35 4.71 3.43
CA LEU A 108 2.02 6.13 3.53
C LEU A 108 3.27 7.01 3.41
N LEU A 109 4.36 6.66 4.10
CA LEU A 109 5.63 7.39 4.02
C LEU A 109 6.20 7.37 2.61
N CYS A 110 6.19 6.22 1.93
CA CYS A 110 6.64 6.09 0.54
C CYS A 110 5.76 6.93 -0.41
N ALA A 111 4.44 6.92 -0.24
CA ALA A 111 3.52 7.72 -1.03
C ALA A 111 3.76 9.23 -0.85
N LEU A 112 3.93 9.69 0.39
CA LEU A 112 4.24 11.08 0.70
C LEU A 112 5.60 11.51 0.12
N TRP A 113 6.61 10.63 0.21
CA TRP A 113 7.93 10.90 -0.35
C TRP A 113 7.91 10.97 -1.88
N ALA A 114 7.21 10.05 -2.53
CA ALA A 114 7.01 10.05 -3.98
C ALA A 114 6.30 11.32 -4.44
N MET A 115 5.28 11.78 -3.71
CA MET A 115 4.57 13.01 -4.04
C MET A 115 5.40 14.29 -3.88
N ARG A 116 6.35 14.31 -2.95
CA ARG A 116 7.29 15.43 -2.80
C ARG A 116 8.26 15.54 -3.98
N LYS A 117 8.64 14.41 -4.60
CA LYS A 117 9.62 14.37 -5.70
C LYS A 117 9.01 14.57 -7.10
N VAL A 118 7.75 14.23 -7.29
CA VAL A 118 7.04 14.32 -8.59
C VAL A 118 6.82 15.75 -9.10
N PRO A 119 6.57 16.79 -8.27
CA PRO A 119 6.42 18.15 -8.79
C PRO A 119 7.65 18.68 -9.55
N MET A 120 8.86 18.20 -9.24
CA MET A 120 10.07 18.61 -9.95
C MET A 120 10.20 17.99 -11.35
N LYS A 121 9.81 16.73 -11.55
CA LYS A 121 9.90 16.08 -12.87
C LYS A 121 8.85 16.59 -13.86
N VAL A 122 7.64 16.87 -13.40
CA VAL A 122 6.57 17.43 -14.25
C VAL A 122 6.88 18.86 -14.70
N ALA A 123 7.50 19.67 -13.84
CA ALA A 123 7.99 21.01 -14.20
C ALA A 123 9.10 20.93 -15.25
N MET A 124 10.01 19.96 -15.13
CA MET A 124 11.13 19.78 -16.07
C MET A 124 10.67 19.27 -17.45
N CYS A 125 9.64 18.42 -17.49
CA CYS A 125 9.06 17.94 -18.77
C CYS A 125 8.26 19.03 -19.50
N ARG A 126 7.77 20.06 -18.80
CA ARG A 126 7.04 21.19 -19.35
C ARG A 126 7.99 22.28 -19.93
N ILE A 127 9.24 22.30 -19.50
CA ILE A 127 10.25 23.24 -19.99
C ILE A 127 10.93 22.73 -21.29
N PHE A 128 10.93 21.40 -21.51
CA PHE A 128 11.56 20.77 -22.67
C PHE A 128 10.59 20.48 -23.83
N ARG A 129 9.38 21.01 -23.83
CA ARG A 129 8.42 20.98 -24.93
C ARG A 129 8.21 22.40 -25.42
#